data_17f367d1c07c4e103287074d0443d0e1
#
_entry.id   17f367d1c07c4e103287074d0443d0e1
#
_cell.length_a   1.000
_cell.length_b   1.000
_cell.length_c   1.000
_cell.angle_alpha   90.00
_cell.angle_beta   90.00
_cell.angle_gamma   90.00
#
_symmetry.space_group_name_H-M   'P 1'
#
loop_
_entity.id
_entity.type
_entity.pdbx_description
1 polymer ?
#
loop_
_entity_poly.entity_id
_entity_poly.type
_entity_poly.pdbx_seq_one_letter_code
_entity_poly.pdbx_strand_id
1 'polypeptide(L)'
;MGPFPEVAPDSSIVFDFAIVGGSDVPDLHRHAAFAQRAFDRDYIVPVPPPSPNLHVVARDHGVDLYWNDSPESFEDPTSPSPRDFEGYRVYLGEDRLDLKRVAQFDLATPPNDTTGFNTGFGAVRLPRDTTFDGVRYQYRYSVRSLKNGFKYFTAVTAYDLGSSEIESLESGIAQNKTLVIPGPAAGERPGEKPVVFPNPYRVEARWDQGKLVRDHYLWFTNLPERCTLKIFTLSGDLVFESEFDGRSYHAGGARGVYDPRSELDVDPPTLSGRTFGWNLITRQGQAAASGLYLFTVEDHAGGGRHVGKFLVVKSDREE
;
A
#
# COMPACT_ATOMS: atom_id res chain seq x y z
N MET A 1 -23.87 -35.15 17.29
CA MET A 1 -22.96 -36.27 17.07
C MET A 1 -23.28 -37.34 18.11
N GLY A 2 -23.35 -38.62 17.68
CA GLY A 2 -23.72 -39.73 18.55
C GLY A 2 -25.21 -39.85 18.82
N PRO A 3 -25.66 -40.89 19.57
CA PRO A 3 -24.78 -41.88 20.20
C PRO A 3 -24.14 -42.85 19.20
N PHE A 4 -22.90 -43.23 19.48
CA PHE A 4 -22.24 -44.33 18.76
C PHE A 4 -22.60 -45.63 19.42
N PRO A 5 -23.11 -46.62 18.71
CA PRO A 5 -23.63 -47.85 19.35
C PRO A 5 -22.52 -48.70 20.01
N GLU A 6 -21.34 -48.73 19.47
CA GLU A 6 -20.18 -49.45 20.00
C GLU A 6 -18.88 -48.96 19.35
N VAL A 7 -17.81 -48.85 20.16
CA VAL A 7 -16.44 -48.64 19.69
C VAL A 7 -15.61 -49.83 20.15
N ALA A 8 -15.13 -50.66 19.25
CA ALA A 8 -14.37 -51.83 19.61
C ALA A 8 -13.04 -51.44 20.29
N PRO A 9 -12.46 -52.31 21.16
CA PRO A 9 -11.13 -52.08 21.70
C PRO A 9 -10.11 -51.87 20.57
N ASP A 10 -9.17 -50.94 20.77
CA ASP A 10 -8.11 -50.56 19.83
C ASP A 10 -8.62 -49.90 18.52
N SER A 11 -9.90 -49.52 18.45
CA SER A 11 -10.45 -48.73 17.34
C SER A 11 -10.57 -47.25 17.68
N SER A 12 -10.57 -46.38 16.67
CA SER A 12 -10.78 -44.96 16.81
C SER A 12 -11.92 -44.47 15.92
N ILE A 13 -12.59 -43.42 16.34
CA ILE A 13 -13.57 -42.71 15.53
C ILE A 13 -12.95 -41.36 15.18
N VAL A 14 -12.88 -41.09 13.90
CA VAL A 14 -12.46 -39.78 13.37
C VAL A 14 -13.72 -39.00 12.96
N PHE A 15 -13.80 -37.76 13.34
CA PHE A 15 -14.85 -36.84 12.87
C PHE A 15 -14.24 -35.46 12.63
N ASP A 16 -14.66 -34.87 11.55
CA ASP A 16 -14.33 -33.52 11.17
C ASP A 16 -15.44 -32.57 11.61
N PHE A 17 -15.07 -31.36 11.96
CA PHE A 17 -16.05 -30.29 12.25
C PHE A 17 -15.53 -28.97 11.71
N ALA A 18 -16.45 -28.06 11.34
CA ALA A 18 -16.13 -26.73 10.89
C ALA A 18 -16.74 -25.69 11.84
N ILE A 19 -15.99 -24.62 12.09
CA ILE A 19 -16.50 -23.40 12.72
C ILE A 19 -16.77 -22.43 11.58
N VAL A 20 -18.02 -22.01 11.43
CA VAL A 20 -18.48 -21.18 10.33
C VAL A 20 -18.99 -19.86 10.87
N GLY A 21 -18.56 -18.73 10.29
CA GLY A 21 -19.05 -17.39 10.57
C GLY A 21 -19.82 -16.83 9.36
N GLY A 22 -20.66 -15.82 9.60
CA GLY A 22 -21.38 -15.10 8.55
C GLY A 22 -21.88 -13.75 9.07
N SER A 23 -22.12 -12.80 8.18
CA SER A 23 -22.66 -11.48 8.49
C SER A 23 -24.16 -11.52 8.83
N ASP A 24 -24.86 -12.51 8.29
CA ASP A 24 -26.29 -12.80 8.52
C ASP A 24 -26.56 -14.31 8.35
N VAL A 25 -27.83 -14.74 8.52
CA VAL A 25 -28.20 -16.15 8.45
C VAL A 25 -28.04 -16.74 7.03
N PRO A 26 -28.43 -16.07 5.95
CA PRO A 26 -28.16 -16.54 4.59
C PRO A 26 -26.68 -16.74 4.30
N ASP A 27 -25.82 -15.80 4.70
CA ASP A 27 -24.38 -15.86 4.57
C ASP A 27 -23.78 -17.03 5.36
N LEU A 28 -24.23 -17.21 6.58
CA LEU A 28 -23.83 -18.35 7.43
C LEU A 28 -24.16 -19.70 6.74
N HIS A 29 -25.35 -19.83 6.17
CA HIS A 29 -25.75 -21.04 5.44
C HIS A 29 -24.88 -21.29 4.20
N ARG A 30 -24.55 -20.22 3.46
CA ARG A 30 -23.66 -20.29 2.31
C ARG A 30 -22.27 -20.79 2.70
N HIS A 31 -21.70 -20.24 3.76
CA HIS A 31 -20.39 -20.65 4.28
C HIS A 31 -20.41 -22.09 4.83
N ALA A 32 -21.51 -22.50 5.46
CA ALA A 32 -21.66 -23.89 5.91
C ALA A 32 -21.72 -24.87 4.72
N ALA A 33 -22.43 -24.51 3.65
CA ALA A 33 -22.47 -25.32 2.44
C ALA A 33 -21.10 -25.37 1.75
N PHE A 34 -20.31 -24.28 1.80
CA PHE A 34 -18.93 -24.27 1.29
C PHE A 34 -18.03 -25.21 2.13
N ALA A 35 -18.12 -25.17 3.46
CA ALA A 35 -17.37 -26.06 4.34
C ALA A 35 -17.69 -27.54 4.09
N GLN A 36 -18.98 -27.86 3.84
CA GLN A 36 -19.40 -29.22 3.49
C GLN A 36 -18.80 -29.67 2.15
N ARG A 37 -18.83 -28.81 1.12
CA ARG A 37 -18.19 -29.11 -0.17
C ARG A 37 -16.69 -29.31 -0.07
N ALA A 38 -16.01 -28.52 0.77
CA ALA A 38 -14.59 -28.68 1.03
C ALA A 38 -14.30 -30.07 1.64
N PHE A 39 -15.09 -30.48 2.62
CA PHE A 39 -15.00 -31.83 3.20
C PHE A 39 -15.26 -32.92 2.16
N ASP A 40 -16.32 -32.81 1.36
CA ASP A 40 -16.70 -33.80 0.34
C ASP A 40 -15.63 -33.96 -0.77
N ARG A 41 -14.72 -33.00 -0.89
CA ARG A 41 -13.60 -32.96 -1.85
C ARG A 41 -12.22 -33.15 -1.18
N ASP A 42 -12.16 -33.79 -0.03
CA ASP A 42 -10.92 -34.00 0.74
C ASP A 42 -10.13 -32.69 0.97
N TYR A 43 -10.85 -31.60 1.20
CA TYR A 43 -10.31 -30.23 1.38
C TYR A 43 -9.59 -29.64 0.15
N ILE A 44 -9.78 -30.23 -1.03
CA ILE A 44 -9.32 -29.66 -2.29
C ILE A 44 -10.37 -28.68 -2.80
N VAL A 45 -10.07 -27.39 -2.68
CA VAL A 45 -10.99 -26.29 -3.04
C VAL A 45 -10.33 -25.35 -4.05
N PRO A 46 -11.12 -24.70 -4.92
CA PRO A 46 -10.61 -23.68 -5.82
C PRO A 46 -9.89 -22.55 -5.09
N VAL A 47 -8.88 -22.02 -5.73
CA VAL A 47 -8.06 -20.91 -5.22
C VAL A 47 -8.07 -19.74 -6.18
N PRO A 48 -8.06 -18.49 -5.66
CA PRO A 48 -8.05 -17.32 -6.53
C PRO A 48 -6.74 -17.25 -7.36
N PRO A 49 -6.76 -16.56 -8.50
CA PRO A 49 -5.54 -16.21 -9.21
C PRO A 49 -4.59 -15.46 -8.27
N PRO A 50 -3.27 -15.64 -8.39
CA PRO A 50 -2.31 -14.91 -7.54
C PRO A 50 -2.40 -13.40 -7.80
N SER A 51 -2.05 -12.58 -6.81
CA SER A 51 -1.91 -11.14 -7.04
C SER A 51 -0.81 -10.88 -8.08
N PRO A 52 -1.01 -9.91 -9.00
CA PRO A 52 0.02 -9.54 -9.95
C PRO A 52 1.24 -8.92 -9.24
N ASN A 53 2.41 -8.95 -9.88
CA ASN A 53 3.50 -8.11 -9.46
C ASN A 53 3.09 -6.65 -9.61
N LEU A 54 3.28 -5.85 -8.57
CA LEU A 54 2.90 -4.45 -8.52
C LEU A 54 4.14 -3.57 -8.40
N HIS A 55 4.27 -2.57 -9.27
CA HIS A 55 5.24 -1.49 -9.15
C HIS A 55 4.50 -0.16 -9.03
N VAL A 56 4.84 0.61 -8.00
CA VAL A 56 4.17 1.86 -7.66
C VAL A 56 5.11 3.03 -7.89
N VAL A 57 4.63 4.06 -8.58
CA VAL A 57 5.40 5.29 -8.83
C VAL A 57 4.64 6.47 -8.23
N ALA A 58 5.26 7.11 -7.24
CA ALA A 58 4.73 8.35 -6.67
C ALA A 58 4.77 9.48 -7.70
N ARG A 59 3.68 10.24 -7.81
CA ARG A 59 3.52 11.37 -8.71
C ARG A 59 3.05 12.60 -7.97
N ASP A 60 3.19 13.74 -8.60
CA ASP A 60 2.59 14.97 -8.11
C ASP A 60 1.06 14.83 -8.03
N HIS A 61 0.53 14.96 -6.82
CA HIS A 61 -0.89 14.76 -6.51
C HIS A 61 -1.47 13.43 -6.98
N GLY A 62 -0.65 12.36 -7.01
CA GLY A 62 -1.14 11.06 -7.47
C GLY A 62 -0.14 9.93 -7.35
N VAL A 63 -0.56 8.78 -7.86
CA VAL A 63 0.27 7.58 -7.99
C VAL A 63 -0.04 6.88 -9.30
N ASP A 64 0.98 6.31 -9.93
CA ASP A 64 0.83 5.39 -11.04
C ASP A 64 1.11 3.97 -10.56
N LEU A 65 0.17 3.08 -10.78
CA LEU A 65 0.23 1.67 -10.44
C LEU A 65 0.48 0.89 -11.71
N TYR A 66 1.56 0.11 -11.74
CA TYR A 66 1.90 -0.77 -12.85
C TYR A 66 1.81 -2.21 -12.39
N TRP A 67 1.15 -3.07 -13.16
CA TRP A 67 1.10 -4.49 -12.85
C TRP A 67 1.25 -5.35 -14.09
N ASN A 68 1.64 -6.61 -13.87
CA ASN A 68 1.87 -7.57 -14.93
C ASN A 68 0.67 -8.48 -15.16
N ASP A 69 0.68 -9.20 -16.27
CA ASP A 69 -0.38 -10.11 -16.71
C ASP A 69 -0.19 -11.56 -16.21
N SER A 70 0.69 -11.79 -15.22
CA SER A 70 0.93 -13.15 -14.73
C SER A 70 -0.31 -13.89 -14.21
N PRO A 71 -1.31 -13.24 -13.59
CA PRO A 71 -2.53 -13.93 -13.16
C PRO A 71 -3.39 -14.47 -14.31
N GLU A 72 -3.30 -13.88 -15.50
CA GLU A 72 -4.14 -14.28 -16.67
C GLU A 72 -3.82 -15.68 -17.19
N SER A 73 -2.62 -16.16 -16.93
CA SER A 73 -2.17 -17.50 -17.29
C SER A 73 -2.27 -18.52 -16.15
N PHE A 74 -2.79 -18.11 -15.01
CA PHE A 74 -2.98 -19.00 -13.86
C PHE A 74 -4.00 -20.08 -14.19
N GLU A 75 -3.71 -21.32 -13.82
CA GLU A 75 -4.60 -22.46 -13.95
C GLU A 75 -4.89 -23.01 -12.55
N ASP A 76 -6.15 -22.97 -12.13
CA ASP A 76 -6.58 -23.66 -10.93
C ASP A 76 -7.01 -25.09 -11.27
N PRO A 77 -6.19 -26.11 -10.91
CA PRO A 77 -6.50 -27.50 -11.23
C PRO A 77 -7.70 -28.03 -10.46
N THR A 78 -8.20 -27.28 -9.47
CA THR A 78 -9.32 -27.67 -8.61
C THR A 78 -10.63 -27.04 -9.03
N SER A 79 -10.56 -26.03 -9.90
CA SER A 79 -11.75 -25.42 -10.51
C SER A 79 -12.32 -26.27 -11.64
N PRO A 80 -13.66 -26.31 -11.82
CA PRO A 80 -14.29 -26.90 -13.01
C PRO A 80 -13.83 -26.25 -14.33
N SER A 81 -13.42 -24.99 -14.27
CA SER A 81 -12.79 -24.23 -15.35
C SER A 81 -11.41 -23.80 -14.88
N PRO A 82 -10.33 -24.54 -15.22
CA PRO A 82 -8.99 -24.23 -14.70
C PRO A 82 -8.47 -22.83 -15.07
N ARG A 83 -8.92 -22.25 -16.19
CA ARG A 83 -8.61 -20.89 -16.63
C ARG A 83 -9.84 -20.02 -16.47
N ASP A 84 -10.06 -19.55 -15.28
CA ASP A 84 -11.23 -18.77 -14.89
C ASP A 84 -10.88 -17.35 -14.43
N PHE A 85 -9.65 -16.90 -14.68
CA PHE A 85 -9.26 -15.51 -14.44
C PHE A 85 -10.26 -14.55 -15.09
N GLU A 86 -10.75 -13.59 -14.31
CA GLU A 86 -11.75 -12.61 -14.76
C GLU A 86 -11.19 -11.18 -14.80
N GLY A 87 -10.42 -10.77 -13.81
CA GLY A 87 -9.98 -9.39 -13.84
C GLY A 87 -9.12 -8.92 -12.66
N TYR A 88 -8.97 -7.60 -12.61
CA TYR A 88 -8.17 -6.90 -11.60
C TYR A 88 -9.02 -5.90 -10.83
N ARG A 89 -8.73 -5.76 -9.54
CA ARG A 89 -9.29 -4.72 -8.68
C ARG A 89 -8.17 -3.88 -8.09
N VAL A 90 -8.37 -2.57 -8.10
CA VAL A 90 -7.40 -1.59 -7.56
C VAL A 90 -7.95 -1.05 -6.26
N TYR A 91 -7.09 -1.03 -5.26
CA TYR A 91 -7.42 -0.59 -3.91
C TYR A 91 -6.54 0.58 -3.49
N LEU A 92 -7.15 1.50 -2.74
CA LEU A 92 -6.47 2.64 -2.13
C LEU A 92 -7.08 2.95 -0.75
N GLY A 93 -6.24 3.35 0.19
CA GLY A 93 -6.68 3.80 1.52
C GLY A 93 -5.62 4.65 2.21
N GLU A 94 -6.04 5.45 3.19
CA GLU A 94 -5.15 6.18 4.09
C GLU A 94 -4.75 5.32 5.30
N ASP A 95 -5.54 4.27 5.59
CA ASP A 95 -5.29 3.29 6.63
C ASP A 95 -4.88 1.95 5.99
N ARG A 96 -3.87 1.31 6.56
CA ARG A 96 -3.35 0.03 6.10
C ARG A 96 -4.38 -1.10 6.13
N LEU A 97 -5.32 -1.04 7.07
CA LEU A 97 -6.34 -2.08 7.28
C LEU A 97 -7.66 -1.76 6.58
N ASP A 98 -7.83 -0.53 6.08
CA ASP A 98 -9.08 -0.07 5.43
C ASP A 98 -8.80 0.49 4.04
N LEU A 99 -8.50 -0.38 3.08
CA LEU A 99 -8.41 -0.01 1.67
C LEU A 99 -9.78 -0.14 1.02
N LYS A 100 -10.14 0.84 0.20
CA LYS A 100 -11.36 0.84 -0.60
C LYS A 100 -11.04 0.52 -2.05
N ARG A 101 -11.88 -0.26 -2.71
CA ARG A 101 -11.78 -0.49 -4.13
C ARG A 101 -12.07 0.81 -4.88
N VAL A 102 -11.11 1.27 -5.68
CA VAL A 102 -11.20 2.53 -6.46
C VAL A 102 -11.38 2.30 -7.95
N ALA A 103 -11.03 1.10 -8.44
CA ALA A 103 -11.26 0.70 -9.82
C ALA A 103 -11.37 -0.83 -9.94
N GLN A 104 -11.99 -1.28 -11.03
CA GLN A 104 -12.08 -2.68 -11.42
C GLN A 104 -12.03 -2.76 -12.95
N PHE A 105 -11.31 -3.75 -13.45
CA PHE A 105 -11.14 -4.04 -14.86
C PHE A 105 -11.27 -5.55 -15.05
N ASP A 106 -12.08 -5.97 -16.02
CA ASP A 106 -12.42 -7.36 -16.24
C ASP A 106 -12.49 -7.72 -17.72
N LEU A 107 -12.47 -8.99 -18.02
CA LEU A 107 -12.58 -9.49 -19.37
C LEU A 107 -13.91 -9.04 -19.98
N ALA A 108 -13.89 -8.57 -21.20
CA ALA A 108 -15.09 -8.28 -21.97
C ALA A 108 -15.52 -9.54 -22.74
N THR A 109 -16.02 -10.53 -22.03
CA THR A 109 -16.50 -11.79 -22.62
C THR A 109 -18.01 -11.77 -22.74
N PRO A 110 -18.56 -11.51 -23.92
CA PRO A 110 -19.98 -11.66 -24.14
C PRO A 110 -20.36 -13.12 -24.50
N PRO A 111 -21.65 -13.55 -24.38
CA PRO A 111 -22.80 -12.78 -23.91
C PRO A 111 -23.31 -13.17 -22.52
N ASN A 112 -22.66 -14.08 -21.80
CA ASN A 112 -23.22 -14.73 -20.61
C ASN A 112 -22.42 -14.48 -19.32
N ASP A 113 -21.42 -13.62 -19.38
CA ASP A 113 -20.65 -13.28 -18.21
C ASP A 113 -21.44 -12.31 -17.33
N THR A 114 -21.65 -12.71 -16.08
CA THR A 114 -22.38 -11.94 -15.06
C THR A 114 -21.47 -11.43 -13.95
N THR A 115 -20.16 -11.73 -14.04
CA THR A 115 -19.15 -11.31 -13.07
C THR A 115 -18.45 -10.04 -13.55
N GLY A 116 -18.41 -9.01 -12.73
CA GLY A 116 -17.77 -7.75 -13.07
C GLY A 116 -18.63 -6.83 -13.93
N PHE A 117 -18.00 -6.02 -14.78
CA PHE A 117 -18.63 -4.96 -15.57
C PHE A 117 -18.35 -5.09 -17.08
N ASN A 118 -17.62 -6.12 -17.50
CA ASN A 118 -17.19 -6.36 -18.89
C ASN A 118 -16.48 -5.13 -19.50
N THR A 119 -15.57 -4.52 -18.73
CA THR A 119 -14.87 -3.28 -19.10
C THR A 119 -13.79 -3.48 -20.15
N GLY A 120 -13.25 -4.68 -20.26
CA GLY A 120 -12.02 -4.95 -20.97
C GLY A 120 -10.82 -4.27 -20.32
N PHE A 121 -9.62 -4.60 -20.79
CA PHE A 121 -8.37 -4.02 -20.27
C PHE A 121 -7.83 -2.83 -21.10
N GLY A 122 -8.58 -2.41 -22.13
CA GLY A 122 -8.11 -1.34 -23.05
C GLY A 122 -7.79 -0.02 -22.33
N ALA A 123 -8.50 0.31 -21.26
CA ALA A 123 -8.28 1.54 -20.49
C ALA A 123 -6.98 1.53 -19.67
N VAL A 124 -6.44 0.37 -19.34
CA VAL A 124 -5.27 0.21 -18.49
C VAL A 124 -4.09 -0.45 -19.20
N ARG A 125 -4.33 -1.11 -20.35
CA ARG A 125 -3.25 -1.73 -21.14
C ARG A 125 -2.30 -0.67 -21.67
N LEU A 126 -1.01 -0.87 -21.40
CA LEU A 126 0.04 -0.01 -21.93
C LEU A 126 0.18 -0.21 -23.45
N PRO A 127 0.40 0.86 -24.23
CA PRO A 127 0.70 0.74 -25.66
C PRO A 127 1.98 -0.04 -25.94
N ARG A 128 2.91 0.00 -25.01
CA ARG A 128 4.16 -0.79 -24.97
C ARG A 128 4.41 -1.18 -23.52
N ASP A 129 4.79 -2.44 -23.33
CA ASP A 129 5.18 -2.91 -22.01
C ASP A 129 6.35 -2.07 -21.47
N THR A 130 6.35 -1.85 -20.17
CA THR A 130 7.45 -1.17 -19.48
C THR A 130 8.16 -2.15 -18.55
N THR A 131 9.39 -1.83 -18.17
CA THR A 131 10.20 -2.67 -17.30
C THR A 131 10.75 -1.85 -16.14
N PHE A 132 10.55 -2.34 -14.93
CA PHE A 132 11.17 -1.83 -13.70
C PHE A 132 11.88 -3.00 -13.00
N ASP A 133 13.13 -2.81 -12.61
CA ASP A 133 13.94 -3.79 -11.87
C ASP A 133 13.95 -5.20 -12.52
N GLY A 134 13.93 -5.25 -13.86
CA GLY A 134 13.94 -6.49 -14.62
C GLY A 134 12.57 -7.17 -14.79
N VAL A 135 11.53 -6.69 -14.14
CA VAL A 135 10.14 -7.17 -14.27
C VAL A 135 9.41 -6.36 -15.33
N ARG A 136 8.67 -7.04 -16.20
CA ARG A 136 7.86 -6.45 -17.26
C ARG A 136 6.44 -6.24 -16.78
N TYR A 137 5.85 -5.07 -17.11
CA TYR A 137 4.52 -4.62 -16.73
C TYR A 137 3.71 -4.27 -17.97
N GLN A 138 2.49 -4.78 -18.04
CA GLN A 138 1.57 -4.65 -19.17
C GLN A 138 0.49 -3.61 -18.93
N TYR A 139 0.17 -3.33 -17.67
CA TYR A 139 -0.95 -2.50 -17.28
C TYR A 139 -0.51 -1.31 -16.45
N ARG A 140 -1.26 -0.21 -16.55
CA ARG A 140 -1.10 0.98 -15.71
C ARG A 140 -2.46 1.59 -15.37
N TYR A 141 -2.65 1.91 -14.09
CA TYR A 141 -3.73 2.76 -13.62
C TYR A 141 -3.18 3.94 -12.83
N SER A 142 -3.75 5.13 -13.08
CA SER A 142 -3.30 6.37 -12.44
C SER A 142 -4.35 6.88 -11.48
N VAL A 143 -4.05 6.91 -10.19
CA VAL A 143 -4.87 7.59 -9.20
C VAL A 143 -4.41 9.04 -9.11
N ARG A 144 -5.35 9.97 -9.14
CA ARG A 144 -5.10 11.43 -9.12
C ARG A 144 -5.84 12.09 -7.95
N SER A 145 -5.57 13.39 -7.75
CA SER A 145 -6.17 14.21 -6.70
C SER A 145 -5.81 13.78 -5.27
N LEU A 146 -4.68 13.11 -5.11
CA LEU A 146 -4.11 12.79 -3.81
C LEU A 146 -3.35 13.99 -3.24
N LYS A 147 -3.20 14.02 -1.94
CA LYS A 147 -2.43 15.06 -1.24
C LYS A 147 -0.96 14.67 -1.19
N ASN A 148 -0.07 15.55 -1.65
CA ASN A 148 1.37 15.35 -1.52
C ASN A 148 1.78 15.27 -0.04
N GLY A 149 2.71 14.37 0.27
CA GLY A 149 3.22 14.16 1.62
C GLY A 149 2.35 13.31 2.52
N PHE A 150 1.12 12.91 2.09
CA PHE A 150 0.28 12.00 2.85
C PHE A 150 0.59 10.55 2.53
N LYS A 151 0.45 9.68 3.52
CA LYS A 151 0.57 8.23 3.37
C LYS A 151 -0.68 7.67 2.71
N TYR A 152 -0.49 6.84 1.70
CA TYR A 152 -1.55 6.04 1.09
C TYR A 152 -1.07 4.60 0.95
N PHE A 153 -1.96 3.66 1.20
CA PHE A 153 -1.74 2.25 0.92
C PHE A 153 -2.48 1.88 -0.34
N THR A 154 -1.84 1.12 -1.21
CA THR A 154 -2.43 0.68 -2.47
C THR A 154 -2.11 -0.78 -2.72
N ALA A 155 -3.01 -1.47 -3.43
CA ALA A 155 -2.84 -2.85 -3.87
C ALA A 155 -3.57 -3.08 -5.19
N VAL A 156 -3.15 -4.09 -5.94
CA VAL A 156 -3.87 -4.61 -7.08
C VAL A 156 -4.07 -6.11 -6.88
N THR A 157 -5.32 -6.54 -6.88
CA THR A 157 -5.69 -7.95 -6.77
C THR A 157 -6.10 -8.51 -8.12
N ALA A 158 -6.09 -9.83 -8.23
CA ALA A 158 -6.70 -10.56 -9.33
C ALA A 158 -7.89 -11.36 -8.80
N TYR A 159 -8.91 -11.58 -9.62
CA TYR A 159 -10.08 -12.37 -9.25
C TYR A 159 -10.53 -13.23 -10.41
N ASP A 160 -11.24 -14.31 -10.10
CA ASP A 160 -11.77 -15.27 -11.04
C ASP A 160 -13.27 -15.04 -11.32
N LEU A 161 -13.77 -15.75 -12.32
CA LEU A 161 -15.16 -15.71 -12.73
C LEU A 161 -16.09 -16.36 -11.68
N GLY A 162 -15.55 -17.28 -10.88
CA GLY A 162 -16.36 -18.14 -10.04
C GLY A 162 -17.19 -19.16 -10.83
N SER A 163 -18.17 -19.76 -10.19
CA SER A 163 -19.06 -20.74 -10.78
C SER A 163 -20.46 -20.66 -10.20
N SER A 164 -21.39 -21.49 -10.67
CA SER A 164 -22.72 -21.62 -10.06
C SER A 164 -22.69 -22.15 -8.62
N GLU A 165 -21.60 -22.80 -8.22
CA GLU A 165 -21.44 -23.40 -6.90
C GLU A 165 -20.52 -22.61 -5.97
N ILE A 166 -19.58 -21.87 -6.53
CA ILE A 166 -18.55 -21.15 -5.79
C ILE A 166 -18.49 -19.72 -6.33
N GLU A 167 -18.63 -18.76 -5.43
CA GLU A 167 -18.53 -17.35 -5.78
C GLU A 167 -17.12 -17.00 -6.30
N SER A 168 -17.03 -15.89 -7.05
CA SER A 168 -15.77 -15.35 -7.52
C SER A 168 -14.79 -15.15 -6.36
N LEU A 169 -13.61 -15.75 -6.48
CA LEU A 169 -12.54 -15.66 -5.49
C LEU A 169 -11.56 -14.56 -5.89
N GLU A 170 -11.00 -13.90 -4.90
CA GLU A 170 -10.08 -12.78 -5.09
C GLU A 170 -8.79 -13.00 -4.30
N SER A 171 -7.65 -12.69 -4.91
CA SER A 171 -6.35 -12.73 -4.21
C SER A 171 -6.30 -11.73 -3.05
N GLY A 172 -5.53 -12.05 -2.03
CA GLY A 172 -5.47 -11.23 -0.83
C GLY A 172 -4.82 -9.86 -1.06
N ILE A 173 -5.48 -8.78 -0.64
CA ILE A 173 -4.98 -7.40 -0.73
C ILE A 173 -3.58 -7.26 -0.10
N ALA A 174 -3.28 -8.05 0.93
CA ALA A 174 -2.01 -8.00 1.63
C ALA A 174 -0.81 -8.50 0.81
N GLN A 175 -1.03 -9.23 -0.28
CA GLN A 175 0.04 -9.90 -1.03
C GLN A 175 0.97 -8.91 -1.76
N ASN A 176 0.45 -7.77 -2.24
CA ASN A 176 1.24 -6.73 -2.90
C ASN A 176 0.95 -5.32 -2.40
N LYS A 177 0.36 -5.21 -1.20
CA LYS A 177 0.04 -3.93 -0.60
C LYS A 177 1.30 -3.09 -0.37
N THR A 178 1.32 -1.89 -0.91
CA THR A 178 2.46 -0.97 -0.91
C THR A 178 2.08 0.35 -0.28
N LEU A 179 2.95 0.88 0.58
CA LEU A 179 2.86 2.25 1.10
C LEU A 179 3.48 3.22 0.10
N VAL A 180 2.76 4.28 -0.24
CA VAL A 180 3.22 5.33 -1.14
C VAL A 180 2.93 6.71 -0.58
N ILE A 181 3.84 7.65 -0.82
CA ILE A 181 3.70 9.05 -0.45
C ILE A 181 3.81 9.89 -1.73
N PRO A 182 2.69 10.42 -2.24
CA PRO A 182 2.68 11.26 -3.42
C PRO A 182 3.56 12.50 -3.27
N GLY A 183 4.16 12.91 -4.36
CA GLY A 183 4.96 14.14 -4.44
C GLY A 183 5.49 14.33 -5.86
N PRO A 184 5.97 15.54 -6.22
CA PRO A 184 6.53 15.80 -7.54
C PRO A 184 7.82 15.01 -7.75
N ALA A 185 8.03 14.50 -8.95
CA ALA A 185 9.30 13.89 -9.34
C ALA A 185 10.40 14.96 -9.48
N ALA A 186 11.66 14.52 -9.39
CA ALA A 186 12.79 15.42 -9.61
C ALA A 186 12.70 16.08 -11.00
N GLY A 187 12.76 17.41 -11.03
CA GLY A 187 12.69 18.20 -12.26
C GLY A 187 11.29 18.46 -12.85
N GLU A 188 10.22 17.87 -12.32
CA GLU A 188 8.85 18.10 -12.84
C GLU A 188 8.38 19.55 -12.68
N ARG A 189 8.82 20.25 -11.65
CA ARG A 189 8.43 21.66 -11.38
C ARG A 189 9.65 22.50 -10.97
N PRO A 190 10.48 22.91 -11.92
CA PRO A 190 11.60 23.80 -11.61
C PRO A 190 11.08 25.13 -11.07
N GLY A 191 11.68 25.62 -9.98
CA GLY A 191 11.35 26.91 -9.38
C GLY A 191 10.24 26.92 -8.34
N GLU A 192 9.54 25.82 -8.10
CA GLU A 192 8.64 25.73 -6.94
C GLU A 192 9.42 25.73 -5.63
N LYS A 193 8.87 26.46 -4.66
CA LYS A 193 9.49 26.56 -3.33
C LYS A 193 9.33 25.26 -2.55
N PRO A 194 10.37 24.83 -1.83
CA PRO A 194 10.25 23.77 -0.85
C PRO A 194 9.16 24.04 0.17
N VAL A 195 8.32 23.04 0.46
CA VAL A 195 7.25 23.11 1.44
C VAL A 195 7.34 21.95 2.42
N VAL A 196 6.77 22.12 3.60
CA VAL A 196 6.74 21.14 4.68
C VAL A 196 5.31 20.70 4.95
N PHE A 197 5.13 19.40 5.09
CA PHE A 197 3.84 18.81 5.42
C PHE A 197 4.02 17.66 6.44
N PRO A 198 3.06 17.43 7.38
CA PRO A 198 2.00 18.35 7.75
C PRO A 198 2.55 19.60 8.47
N ASN A 199 1.90 20.75 8.28
CA ASN A 199 2.25 22.00 8.98
C ASN A 199 0.98 22.74 9.41
N PRO A 200 0.65 22.83 10.71
CA PRO A 200 1.44 22.33 11.83
C PRO A 200 1.47 20.79 11.89
N TYR A 201 2.61 20.25 12.33
CA TYR A 201 2.72 18.85 12.73
C TYR A 201 2.06 18.66 14.10
N ARG A 202 1.18 17.68 14.22
CA ARG A 202 0.51 17.34 15.48
C ARG A 202 0.67 15.86 15.77
N VAL A 203 1.26 15.50 16.89
CA VAL A 203 1.54 14.11 17.30
C VAL A 203 0.30 13.22 17.37
N GLU A 204 -0.87 13.79 17.66
CA GLU A 204 -2.14 13.03 17.75
C GLU A 204 -2.91 12.97 16.43
N ALA A 205 -2.32 13.44 15.34
CA ALA A 205 -3.02 13.49 14.08
C ALA A 205 -3.25 12.09 13.51
N ARG A 206 -4.48 11.85 13.04
CA ARG A 206 -4.95 10.55 12.54
C ARG A 206 -4.09 9.95 11.41
N TRP A 207 -3.36 10.75 10.68
CA TRP A 207 -2.49 10.33 9.57
C TRP A 207 -1.09 9.88 10.01
N ASP A 208 -0.77 9.99 11.31
CA ASP A 208 0.53 9.65 11.88
C ASP A 208 0.31 8.74 13.08
N GLN A 209 -0.05 7.49 12.82
CA GLN A 209 -0.47 6.51 13.81
C GLN A 209 0.64 5.54 14.21
N GLY A 210 1.91 5.89 13.95
CA GLY A 210 3.04 5.08 14.39
C GLY A 210 3.06 4.91 15.92
N LYS A 211 3.47 3.74 16.41
CA LYS A 211 3.57 3.45 17.85
C LYS A 211 4.89 3.89 18.44
N LEU A 212 5.89 4.15 17.62
CA LEU A 212 7.23 4.54 18.03
C LEU A 212 7.48 6.01 17.69
N VAL A 213 8.26 6.71 18.49
CA VAL A 213 8.63 8.12 18.25
C VAL A 213 9.19 8.34 16.84
N ARG A 214 9.91 7.34 16.30
CA ARG A 214 10.49 7.38 14.95
C ARG A 214 9.49 7.10 13.82
N ASP A 215 8.25 6.79 14.11
CA ASP A 215 7.20 6.57 13.11
C ASP A 215 6.51 7.88 12.72
N HIS A 216 6.89 8.98 13.33
CA HIS A 216 6.34 10.30 13.11
C HIS A 216 7.25 11.11 12.18
N TYR A 217 6.69 11.57 11.03
CA TYR A 217 7.48 12.24 10.00
C TYR A 217 6.92 13.60 9.63
N LEU A 218 7.86 14.53 9.38
CA LEU A 218 7.65 15.73 8.59
C LEU A 218 8.23 15.51 7.19
N TRP A 219 7.44 15.78 6.16
CA TRP A 219 7.82 15.63 4.78
C TRP A 219 8.18 16.97 4.18
N PHE A 220 9.40 17.07 3.64
CA PHE A 220 9.85 18.19 2.84
C PHE A 220 9.66 17.82 1.39
N THR A 221 8.82 18.55 0.66
CA THR A 221 8.50 18.31 -0.75
C THR A 221 8.95 19.47 -1.62
N ASN A 222 8.94 19.29 -2.94
CA ASN A 222 9.47 20.25 -3.92
C ASN A 222 10.94 20.58 -3.71
N LEU A 223 11.72 19.63 -3.19
CA LEU A 223 13.15 19.81 -3.02
C LEU A 223 13.84 19.91 -4.40
N PRO A 224 14.93 20.69 -4.55
CA PRO A 224 15.83 20.56 -5.68
C PRO A 224 16.36 19.14 -5.79
N GLU A 225 16.79 18.74 -6.98
CA GLU A 225 17.32 17.39 -7.22
C GLU A 225 18.49 17.05 -6.27
N ARG A 226 19.34 18.04 -6.02
CA ARG A 226 20.45 17.96 -5.05
C ARG A 226 20.48 19.20 -4.19
N CYS A 227 20.38 19.02 -2.88
CA CYS A 227 20.36 20.15 -1.93
C CYS A 227 20.83 19.72 -0.54
N THR A 228 21.17 20.73 0.27
CA THR A 228 21.37 20.57 1.72
C THR A 228 20.16 21.09 2.46
N LEU A 229 19.51 20.24 3.25
CA LEU A 229 18.42 20.59 4.13
C LEU A 229 18.94 20.81 5.55
N LYS A 230 18.63 21.97 6.14
CA LYS A 230 18.95 22.28 7.55
C LYS A 230 17.72 22.73 8.30
N ILE A 231 17.58 22.30 9.54
CA ILE A 231 16.49 22.69 10.44
C ILE A 231 17.08 23.36 11.68
N PHE A 232 16.49 24.46 12.09
CA PHE A 232 16.93 25.28 13.20
C PHE A 232 15.80 25.54 14.19
N THR A 233 16.16 25.73 15.46
CA THR A 233 15.27 26.35 16.43
C THR A 233 14.99 27.81 16.06
N LEU A 234 14.03 28.45 16.72
CA LEU A 234 13.80 29.88 16.53
C LEU A 234 14.98 30.74 17.02
N SER A 235 15.77 30.23 17.97
CA SER A 235 17.01 30.87 18.45
C SER A 235 18.19 30.72 17.48
N GLY A 236 18.05 29.92 16.42
CA GLY A 236 19.09 29.71 15.41
C GLY A 236 19.99 28.49 15.65
N ASP A 237 19.69 27.65 16.65
CA ASP A 237 20.46 26.44 16.92
C ASP A 237 20.16 25.38 15.86
N LEU A 238 21.19 24.76 15.30
CA LEU A 238 21.07 23.72 14.31
C LEU A 238 20.55 22.42 14.94
N VAL A 239 19.32 22.03 14.57
CA VAL A 239 18.62 20.85 15.07
C VAL A 239 18.91 19.62 14.21
N PHE A 240 18.91 19.79 12.88
CA PHE A 240 19.09 18.69 11.94
C PHE A 240 19.73 19.20 10.64
N GLU A 241 20.51 18.35 10.00
CA GLU A 241 21.12 18.60 8.70
C GLU A 241 21.20 17.31 7.90
N SER A 242 20.90 17.38 6.61
CA SER A 242 21.01 16.25 5.69
C SER A 242 21.34 16.73 4.29
N GLU A 243 22.23 16.01 3.63
CA GLU A 243 22.40 16.06 2.19
C GLU A 243 21.28 15.25 1.53
N PHE A 244 20.69 15.79 0.48
CA PHE A 244 19.62 15.16 -0.29
C PHE A 244 20.01 15.07 -1.77
N ASP A 245 19.90 13.86 -2.32
CA ASP A 245 19.98 13.60 -3.75
C ASP A 245 18.72 12.80 -4.17
N GLY A 246 17.82 13.45 -4.90
CA GLY A 246 16.53 12.88 -5.29
C GLY A 246 16.63 11.68 -6.22
N ARG A 247 17.80 11.40 -6.82
CA ARG A 247 18.02 10.21 -7.65
C ARG A 247 18.38 8.98 -6.85
N SER A 248 19.08 9.17 -5.74
CA SER A 248 19.59 8.08 -4.90
C SER A 248 18.88 7.95 -3.56
N TYR A 249 17.99 8.90 -3.22
CA TYR A 249 17.26 8.86 -1.97
C TYR A 249 16.20 7.77 -1.96
N HIS A 250 16.35 6.83 -1.05
CA HIS A 250 15.39 5.77 -0.77
C HIS A 250 14.89 5.92 0.65
N ALA A 251 13.58 5.85 0.83
CA ALA A 251 12.97 5.94 2.16
C ALA A 251 13.50 4.89 3.14
N GLY A 252 13.79 3.69 2.66
CA GLY A 252 14.38 2.61 3.46
C GLY A 252 15.80 2.89 3.95
N GLY A 253 16.54 3.82 3.30
CA GLY A 253 17.85 4.27 3.73
C GLY A 253 17.80 5.45 4.70
N ALA A 254 16.69 6.16 4.78
CA ALA A 254 16.50 7.25 5.72
C ALA A 254 16.20 6.67 7.11
N ARG A 255 17.11 6.92 8.05
CA ARG A 255 16.96 6.44 9.42
C ARG A 255 15.63 6.91 10.01
N GLY A 256 14.74 5.96 10.29
CA GLY A 256 13.44 6.20 10.89
C GLY A 256 12.26 6.37 9.93
N VAL A 257 12.46 6.40 8.60
CA VAL A 257 11.35 6.38 7.63
C VAL A 257 10.77 4.96 7.49
N TYR A 258 11.58 3.95 7.71
CA TYR A 258 11.20 2.56 7.71
C TYR A 258 11.81 1.86 8.92
N ASP A 259 11.00 1.15 9.70
CA ASP A 259 11.46 0.26 10.76
C ASP A 259 11.06 -1.18 10.43
N PRO A 260 12.01 -2.04 10.01
CA PRO A 260 11.73 -3.43 9.70
C PRO A 260 11.28 -4.26 10.91
N ARG A 261 11.38 -3.72 12.13
CA ARG A 261 10.88 -4.36 13.36
C ARG A 261 9.43 -4.00 13.64
N SER A 262 8.86 -3.02 12.94
CA SER A 262 7.47 -2.66 13.08
C SER A 262 6.63 -3.65 12.31
N GLU A 263 5.73 -4.37 12.97
CA GLU A 263 4.73 -5.23 12.32
C GLU A 263 3.81 -4.44 11.38
N LEU A 264 3.81 -3.11 11.48
CA LEU A 264 2.98 -2.20 10.71
C LEU A 264 3.66 -1.68 9.45
N ASP A 265 5.00 -1.69 9.38
CA ASP A 265 5.79 -1.19 8.24
C ASP A 265 6.72 -2.29 7.75
N VAL A 266 6.15 -3.23 6.98
CA VAL A 266 6.91 -4.38 6.44
C VAL A 266 7.83 -3.95 5.29
N ASP A 267 7.43 -2.90 4.53
CA ASP A 267 8.15 -2.42 3.36
C ASP A 267 8.42 -0.92 3.43
N PRO A 268 9.55 -0.44 2.87
CA PRO A 268 9.83 0.97 2.79
C PRO A 268 8.78 1.69 1.93
N PRO A 269 8.36 2.92 2.31
CA PRO A 269 7.41 3.67 1.50
C PRO A 269 8.02 4.06 0.14
N THR A 270 7.22 3.97 -0.91
CA THR A 270 7.56 4.54 -2.21
C THR A 270 7.42 6.06 -2.14
N LEU A 271 8.52 6.78 -2.37
CA LEU A 271 8.56 8.25 -2.38
C LEU A 271 8.79 8.78 -3.79
N SER A 272 8.39 10.03 -4.01
CA SER A 272 8.86 10.78 -5.18
C SER A 272 10.32 11.20 -4.99
N GLY A 273 11.04 11.36 -6.12
CA GLY A 273 12.45 11.77 -6.10
C GLY A 273 12.72 13.19 -5.57
N ARG A 274 11.68 13.95 -5.12
CA ARG A 274 11.80 15.30 -4.55
C ARG A 274 11.23 15.43 -3.15
N THR A 275 11.07 14.31 -2.45
CA THR A 275 10.50 14.27 -1.11
C THR A 275 11.47 13.66 -0.12
N PHE A 276 11.72 14.36 0.99
CA PHE A 276 12.53 13.91 2.11
C PHE A 276 11.69 13.81 3.38
N GLY A 277 11.83 12.71 4.13
CA GLY A 277 11.17 12.53 5.42
C GLY A 277 12.11 12.79 6.60
N TRP A 278 11.72 13.68 7.51
CA TRP A 278 12.40 13.88 8.78
C TRP A 278 11.56 13.28 9.92
N ASN A 279 12.16 12.38 10.67
CA ASN A 279 11.52 11.63 11.77
C ASN A 279 11.47 12.40 13.12
N LEU A 280 11.61 13.71 13.10
CA LEU A 280 11.60 14.56 14.30
C LEU A 280 12.70 14.24 15.32
N ILE A 281 13.73 13.51 14.93
CA ILE A 281 14.91 13.26 15.78
C ILE A 281 16.00 14.27 15.43
N THR A 282 16.52 14.92 16.46
CA THR A 282 17.60 15.87 16.32
C THR A 282 18.94 15.18 16.01
N ARG A 283 19.95 15.94 15.60
CA ARG A 283 21.31 15.44 15.37
C ARG A 283 21.96 14.84 16.64
N GLN A 284 21.45 15.19 17.82
CA GLN A 284 21.88 14.60 19.11
C GLN A 284 21.11 13.32 19.46
N GLY A 285 20.19 12.86 18.62
CA GLY A 285 19.40 11.66 18.85
C GLY A 285 18.20 11.86 19.77
N GLN A 286 17.83 13.10 20.07
CA GLN A 286 16.69 13.44 20.92
C GLN A 286 15.45 13.77 20.07
N ALA A 287 14.27 13.55 20.60
CA ALA A 287 13.04 13.96 19.94
C ALA A 287 12.93 15.49 19.92
N ALA A 288 12.54 16.06 18.77
CA ALA A 288 12.28 17.48 18.65
C ALA A 288 11.14 17.91 19.60
N ALA A 289 11.31 19.03 20.29
CA ALA A 289 10.30 19.57 21.20
C ALA A 289 9.15 20.27 20.45
N SER A 290 8.04 20.56 21.14
CA SER A 290 7.03 21.50 20.62
C SER A 290 7.65 22.87 20.40
N GLY A 291 7.36 23.48 19.26
CA GLY A 291 7.88 24.80 18.95
C GLY A 291 7.85 25.15 17.47
N LEU A 292 8.19 26.41 17.19
CA LEU A 292 8.39 26.91 15.84
C LEU A 292 9.83 26.62 15.40
N TYR A 293 9.94 26.02 14.22
CA TYR A 293 11.23 25.70 13.59
C TYR A 293 11.40 26.47 12.29
N LEU A 294 12.63 26.81 11.97
CA LEU A 294 13.04 27.33 10.67
C LEU A 294 13.74 26.23 9.90
N PHE A 295 13.58 26.22 8.58
CA PHE A 295 14.37 25.34 7.74
C PHE A 295 14.96 26.11 6.56
N THR A 296 16.10 25.62 6.08
CA THR A 296 16.74 26.11 4.86
C THR A 296 16.99 24.97 3.91
N VAL A 297 16.81 25.23 2.62
CA VAL A 297 17.16 24.34 1.52
C VAL A 297 18.14 25.09 0.63
N GLU A 298 19.35 24.59 0.50
CA GLU A 298 20.42 25.14 -0.33
C GLU A 298 20.54 24.28 -1.60
N ASP A 299 20.15 24.85 -2.74
CA ASP A 299 20.21 24.17 -4.04
C ASP A 299 21.65 24.12 -4.57
N HIS A 300 22.17 22.91 -4.82
CA HIS A 300 23.54 22.72 -5.31
C HIS A 300 23.70 23.02 -6.82
N ALA A 301 22.62 23.01 -7.59
CA ALA A 301 22.65 23.29 -9.03
C ALA A 301 22.45 24.77 -9.33
N GLY A 302 21.50 25.42 -8.67
CA GLY A 302 21.13 26.80 -8.93
C GLY A 302 21.73 27.82 -7.97
N GLY A 303 22.43 27.39 -6.89
CA GLY A 303 23.00 28.27 -5.86
C GLY A 303 21.97 29.05 -5.06
N GLY A 304 20.69 28.72 -5.22
CA GLY A 304 19.58 29.36 -4.52
C GLY A 304 19.41 28.82 -3.09
N ARG A 305 18.99 29.70 -2.17
CA ARG A 305 18.64 29.32 -0.81
C ARG A 305 17.17 29.65 -0.55
N HIS A 306 16.42 28.64 -0.12
CA HIS A 306 15.05 28.80 0.36
C HIS A 306 15.03 28.75 1.88
N VAL A 307 14.22 29.62 2.51
CA VAL A 307 13.96 29.64 3.94
C VAL A 307 12.47 29.48 4.18
N GLY A 308 12.10 28.53 5.04
CA GLY A 308 10.72 28.31 5.42
C GLY A 308 10.59 28.08 6.93
N LYS A 309 9.35 27.90 7.38
CA LYS A 309 9.04 27.63 8.78
C LYS A 309 7.95 26.59 8.92
N PHE A 310 7.97 25.87 10.05
CA PHE A 310 6.92 24.92 10.41
C PHE A 310 6.75 24.87 11.93
N LEU A 311 5.59 24.40 12.38
CA LEU A 311 5.24 24.29 13.79
C LEU A 311 5.09 22.81 14.16
N VAL A 312 5.76 22.40 15.23
CA VAL A 312 5.58 21.11 15.89
C VAL A 312 4.74 21.30 17.15
N VAL A 313 3.67 20.54 17.28
CA VAL A 313 2.77 20.52 18.45
C VAL A 313 2.74 19.09 18.97
N LYS A 314 3.36 18.87 20.14
CA LYS A 314 3.22 17.63 20.89
C LYS A 314 2.21 17.88 22.00
N SER A 315 1.31 16.94 22.26
CA SER A 315 0.45 17.03 23.44
C SER A 315 1.28 16.74 24.69
N ASP A 316 0.94 17.37 25.80
CA ASP A 316 1.57 17.13 27.12
C ASP A 316 1.16 15.77 27.74
N ARG A 317 0.63 14.84 26.94
CA ARG A 317 0.27 13.50 27.37
C ARG A 317 1.42 12.52 27.11
N GLU A 318 2.56 12.76 27.74
CA GLU A 318 3.54 11.72 28.00
C GLU A 318 3.32 11.25 29.46
N GLU A 319 2.54 10.19 29.65
CA GLU A 319 2.62 9.29 30.79
C GLU A 319 2.67 7.85 30.28
#